data_23fece11ad1ac0341bb681784d58fd53
#
_entry.id   23fece11ad1ac0341bb681784d58fd53
#
_cell.length_a   1.000
_cell.length_b   1.000
_cell.length_c   1.000
_cell.angle_alpha   90.00
_cell.angle_beta   90.00
_cell.angle_gamma   90.00
#
_symmetry.space_group_name_H-M   'P 1'
#
loop_
_entity.id
_entity.type
_entity.pdbx_description
1 polymer ?
#
loop_
_entity_poly.entity_id
_entity_poly.type
_entity_poly.pdbx_seq_one_letter_code
_entity_poly.pdbx_strand_id
1 'polypeptide(L)'
;NEDSATLALKGSDVLKNNWFFLFVDAMKENKTPVFGFEALKNFRFNTAKPQTKIFISSNTDWFDAKVDILFGDQKVTVAEVKRALANKQQFVHLSDGTLGILPEEWLKKYSLLFRVGEGKSDTLKLSRYHLSVVDELYETRDEEELVVALEEKYETLKEFNKIKEIEPSDHLKPILRPYQ
;
A
#
# COMPACT_ATOMS: atom_id res chain seq x y z
N ASN A 1 -10.98 17.35 -48.18
CA ASN A 1 -9.91 16.75 -47.38
C ASN A 1 -10.05 17.30 -45.97
N GLU A 2 -10.80 16.62 -45.13
CA GLU A 2 -10.81 16.87 -43.72
C GLU A 2 -9.49 16.33 -43.16
N ASP A 3 -8.59 17.23 -42.75
CA ASP A 3 -7.37 16.88 -42.05
C ASP A 3 -7.78 16.29 -40.70
N SER A 4 -7.72 14.98 -40.60
CA SER A 4 -7.88 14.29 -39.32
C SER A 4 -6.72 14.71 -38.41
N ALA A 5 -7.00 15.49 -37.38
CA ALA A 5 -6.01 15.87 -36.39
C ALA A 5 -5.55 14.59 -35.62
N THR A 6 -4.36 14.12 -35.93
CA THR A 6 -3.76 12.95 -35.29
C THR A 6 -2.83 13.42 -34.19
N LEU A 7 -3.12 13.04 -32.95
CA LEU A 7 -2.24 13.26 -31.81
C LEU A 7 -1.42 11.98 -31.57
N ALA A 8 -0.11 12.11 -31.56
CA ALA A 8 0.80 11.00 -31.28
C ALA A 8 1.52 11.21 -29.96
N LEU A 9 1.50 10.20 -29.11
CA LEU A 9 2.25 10.16 -27.85
C LEU A 9 3.34 9.09 -27.93
N LYS A 10 4.51 9.41 -27.38
CA LYS A 10 5.56 8.39 -27.22
C LYS A 10 5.14 7.40 -26.15
N GLY A 11 5.41 6.10 -26.37
CA GLY A 11 5.05 5.05 -25.41
C GLY A 11 5.60 5.28 -23.99
N SER A 12 6.79 5.90 -23.87
CA SER A 12 7.37 6.31 -22.59
C SER A 12 6.55 7.38 -21.85
N ASP A 13 5.82 8.23 -22.57
CA ASP A 13 5.05 9.32 -21.98
C ASP A 13 3.65 8.87 -21.59
N VAL A 14 3.13 7.85 -22.26
CA VAL A 14 1.83 7.23 -21.96
C VAL A 14 1.79 6.66 -20.53
N LEU A 15 2.92 6.13 -20.05
CA LEU A 15 3.04 5.51 -18.72
C LEU A 15 3.44 6.51 -17.62
N LYS A 16 3.82 7.75 -17.99
CA LYS A 16 4.19 8.78 -17.02
C LYS A 16 2.95 9.37 -16.34
N ASN A 17 3.08 9.63 -15.03
CA ASN A 17 2.08 10.36 -14.24
C ASN A 17 0.66 9.79 -14.35
N ASN A 18 0.52 8.48 -14.50
CA ASN A 18 -0.77 7.81 -14.67
C ASN A 18 -1.61 8.32 -15.87
N TRP A 19 -0.98 9.01 -16.83
CA TRP A 19 -1.69 9.66 -17.95
C TRP A 19 -2.67 8.72 -18.65
N PHE A 20 -2.24 7.49 -18.94
CA PHE A 20 -3.08 6.51 -19.65
C PHE A 20 -4.37 6.20 -18.90
N PHE A 21 -4.31 6.11 -17.57
CA PHE A 21 -5.48 5.77 -16.73
C PHE A 21 -6.41 6.95 -16.57
N LEU A 22 -5.85 8.13 -16.34
CA LEU A 22 -6.63 9.37 -16.32
C LEU A 22 -7.36 9.56 -17.66
N PHE A 23 -6.68 9.23 -18.78
CA PHE A 23 -7.29 9.25 -20.10
C PHE A 23 -8.42 8.22 -20.21
N VAL A 24 -8.19 6.95 -19.81
CA VAL A 24 -9.20 5.89 -19.91
C VAL A 24 -10.39 6.20 -19.00
N ASP A 25 -10.15 6.69 -17.78
CA ASP A 25 -11.22 7.05 -16.85
C ASP A 25 -12.02 8.25 -17.38
N ALA A 26 -11.36 9.28 -17.87
CA ALA A 26 -12.03 10.41 -18.52
C ALA A 26 -12.88 9.99 -19.74
N MET A 27 -12.39 9.06 -20.55
CA MET A 27 -13.15 8.52 -21.68
C MET A 27 -14.37 7.73 -21.21
N LYS A 28 -14.25 6.93 -20.14
CA LYS A 28 -15.39 6.21 -19.55
C LYS A 28 -16.43 7.16 -18.98
N GLU A 29 -16.01 8.17 -18.23
CA GLU A 29 -16.91 9.19 -17.65
C GLU A 29 -17.67 9.93 -18.75
N ASN A 30 -17.01 10.30 -19.82
CA ASN A 30 -17.62 10.97 -20.97
C ASN A 30 -18.34 10.02 -21.94
N LYS A 31 -18.44 8.71 -21.60
CA LYS A 31 -19.05 7.67 -22.45
C LYS A 31 -18.48 7.65 -23.88
N THR A 32 -17.21 8.01 -24.03
CA THR A 32 -16.52 8.03 -25.31
C THR A 32 -15.86 6.67 -25.53
N PRO A 33 -16.21 5.93 -26.60
CA PRO A 33 -15.61 4.63 -26.86
C PRO A 33 -14.13 4.79 -27.26
N VAL A 34 -13.26 3.98 -26.63
CA VAL A 34 -11.84 3.92 -26.98
C VAL A 34 -11.61 2.60 -27.73
N PHE A 35 -11.04 2.71 -28.93
CA PHE A 35 -10.74 1.56 -29.79
C PHE A 35 -9.24 1.31 -29.88
N GLY A 36 -8.86 0.09 -30.24
CA GLY A 36 -7.47 -0.25 -30.53
C GLY A 36 -6.67 -0.82 -29.35
N PHE A 37 -7.29 -1.08 -28.20
CA PHE A 37 -6.60 -1.76 -27.09
C PHE A 37 -6.05 -3.13 -27.51
N GLU A 38 -6.74 -3.82 -28.43
CA GLU A 38 -6.32 -5.13 -28.95
C GLU A 38 -5.04 -5.04 -29.79
N ALA A 39 -4.76 -3.89 -30.38
CA ALA A 39 -3.54 -3.64 -31.15
C ALA A 39 -2.31 -3.42 -30.25
N LEU A 40 -2.50 -3.11 -28.96
CA LEU A 40 -1.43 -2.98 -27.98
C LEU A 40 -0.95 -4.36 -27.50
N LYS A 41 -0.44 -5.18 -28.42
CA LYS A 41 -0.03 -6.58 -28.17
C LYS A 41 0.94 -6.75 -26.99
N ASN A 42 1.72 -5.72 -26.67
CA ASN A 42 2.72 -5.72 -25.61
C ASN A 42 2.29 -4.96 -24.34
N PHE A 43 1.10 -4.36 -24.31
CA PHE A 43 0.60 -3.57 -23.21
C PHE A 43 -0.85 -3.95 -22.92
N ARG A 44 -1.01 -5.13 -22.33
CA ARG A 44 -2.31 -5.53 -21.79
C ARG A 44 -2.41 -4.95 -20.38
N PHE A 45 -3.29 -3.99 -20.19
CA PHE A 45 -3.54 -3.41 -18.88
C PHE A 45 -4.78 -4.06 -18.24
N ASN A 46 -4.64 -4.40 -16.96
CA ASN A 46 -5.79 -4.72 -16.15
C ASN A 46 -6.39 -3.39 -15.64
N THR A 47 -7.65 -3.14 -15.99
CA THR A 47 -8.36 -1.90 -15.61
C THR A 47 -8.99 -1.96 -14.21
N ALA A 48 -8.87 -3.08 -13.51
CA ALA A 48 -9.33 -3.20 -12.14
C ALA A 48 -8.42 -2.36 -11.21
N LYS A 49 -9.03 -1.66 -10.28
CA LYS A 49 -8.28 -0.98 -9.21
C LYS A 49 -7.70 -2.02 -8.24
N PRO A 50 -6.50 -1.78 -7.68
CA PRO A 50 -5.93 -2.67 -6.68
C PRO A 50 -6.79 -2.67 -5.42
N GLN A 51 -7.25 -3.86 -5.04
CA GLN A 51 -7.88 -4.10 -3.74
C GLN A 51 -6.81 -4.65 -2.80
N THR A 52 -6.63 -4.02 -1.66
CA THR A 52 -5.59 -4.40 -0.70
C THR A 52 -6.23 -4.77 0.62
N LYS A 53 -5.95 -5.98 1.09
CA LYS A 53 -6.34 -6.45 2.41
C LYS A 53 -5.09 -6.65 3.25
N ILE A 54 -5.06 -6.07 4.43
CA ILE A 54 -3.93 -6.18 5.36
C ILE A 54 -4.42 -6.74 6.68
N PHE A 55 -3.81 -7.83 7.11
CA PHE A 55 -4.05 -8.44 8.43
C PHE A 55 -2.80 -8.20 9.26
N ILE A 56 -2.92 -7.45 10.33
CA ILE A 56 -1.81 -7.17 11.23
C ILE A 56 -1.99 -7.97 12.50
N SER A 57 -0.99 -8.76 12.86
CA SER A 57 -0.89 -9.46 14.13
C SER A 57 0.34 -8.99 14.91
N SER A 58 0.18 -8.88 16.22
CA SER A 58 1.24 -8.43 17.11
C SER A 58 2.02 -9.63 17.66
N ASN A 59 3.34 -9.58 17.55
CA ASN A 59 4.27 -10.47 18.24
C ASN A 59 5.03 -9.72 19.34
N THR A 60 5.92 -10.44 20.05
CA THR A 60 6.66 -9.86 21.19
C THR A 60 7.53 -8.67 20.77
N ASP A 61 8.21 -8.75 19.63
CA ASP A 61 9.20 -7.76 19.19
C ASP A 61 8.91 -7.12 17.81
N TRP A 62 7.90 -7.62 17.09
CA TRP A 62 7.51 -7.14 15.75
C TRP A 62 6.02 -7.33 15.49
N PHE A 63 5.54 -6.71 14.42
CA PHE A 63 4.23 -6.95 13.86
C PHE A 63 4.37 -7.78 12.59
N ASP A 64 3.51 -8.75 12.42
CA ASP A 64 3.36 -9.48 11.15
C ASP A 64 2.19 -8.87 10.38
N ALA A 65 2.46 -8.28 9.22
CA ALA A 65 1.46 -7.75 8.31
C ALA A 65 1.31 -8.70 7.11
N LYS A 66 0.24 -9.47 7.09
CA LYS A 66 -0.14 -10.27 5.93
C LYS A 66 -0.86 -9.38 4.93
N VAL A 67 -0.34 -9.29 3.71
CA VAL A 67 -0.82 -8.39 2.67
C VAL A 67 -1.33 -9.19 1.49
N ASP A 68 -2.59 -9.01 1.13
CA ASP A 68 -3.20 -9.55 -0.06
C ASP A 68 -3.58 -8.42 -1.02
N ILE A 69 -3.05 -8.43 -2.24
CA ILE A 69 -3.29 -7.42 -3.26
C ILE A 69 -3.91 -8.11 -4.47
N LEU A 70 -5.08 -7.64 -4.88
CA LEU A 70 -5.86 -8.19 -5.97
C LEU A 70 -6.15 -7.11 -7.03
N PHE A 71 -6.01 -7.46 -8.29
CA PHE A 71 -6.48 -6.70 -9.45
C PHE A 71 -7.60 -7.49 -10.13
N GLY A 72 -8.86 -7.30 -9.70
CA GLY A 72 -9.93 -8.23 -10.02
C GLY A 72 -9.62 -9.61 -9.46
N ASP A 73 -9.51 -10.62 -10.32
CA ASP A 73 -9.20 -12.00 -9.92
C ASP A 73 -7.68 -12.30 -9.85
N GLN A 74 -6.83 -11.34 -10.21
CA GLN A 74 -5.40 -11.54 -10.27
C GLN A 74 -4.71 -11.11 -8.98
N LYS A 75 -4.02 -12.06 -8.32
CA LYS A 75 -3.23 -11.79 -7.12
C LYS A 75 -1.83 -11.34 -7.48
N VAL A 76 -1.32 -10.33 -6.77
CA VAL A 76 0.04 -9.82 -6.90
C VAL A 76 0.82 -10.15 -5.62
N THR A 77 2.07 -10.55 -5.80
CA THR A 77 2.95 -10.83 -4.67
C THR A 77 3.56 -9.56 -4.09
N VAL A 78 3.82 -9.56 -2.79
CA VAL A 78 4.56 -8.49 -2.10
C VAL A 78 5.93 -8.24 -2.77
N ALA A 79 6.59 -9.30 -3.26
CA ALA A 79 7.88 -9.19 -3.94
C ALA A 79 7.81 -8.39 -5.24
N GLU A 80 6.75 -8.56 -6.03
CA GLU A 80 6.52 -7.82 -7.27
C GLU A 80 6.24 -6.35 -6.98
N VAL A 81 5.42 -6.05 -5.99
CA VAL A 81 5.16 -4.67 -5.55
C VAL A 81 6.46 -4.00 -5.07
N LYS A 82 7.24 -4.66 -4.22
CA LYS A 82 8.53 -4.14 -3.77
C LYS A 82 9.49 -3.86 -4.93
N ARG A 83 9.53 -4.76 -5.93
CA ARG A 83 10.34 -4.56 -7.14
C ARG A 83 9.87 -3.34 -7.93
N ALA A 84 8.57 -3.19 -8.13
CA ALA A 84 8.00 -2.04 -8.81
C ALA A 84 8.36 -0.73 -8.09
N LEU A 85 8.18 -0.69 -6.76
CA LEU A 85 8.52 0.49 -5.94
C LEU A 85 10.01 0.81 -5.98
N ALA A 86 10.89 -0.21 -5.90
CA ALA A 86 12.35 -0.02 -5.99
C ALA A 86 12.77 0.57 -7.34
N ASN A 87 12.08 0.18 -8.42
CA ASN A 87 12.31 0.68 -9.78
C ASN A 87 11.54 1.97 -10.09
N LYS A 88 10.82 2.55 -9.10
CA LYS A 88 9.94 3.71 -9.29
C LYS A 88 8.89 3.51 -10.39
N GLN A 89 8.45 2.27 -10.56
CA GLN A 89 7.40 1.90 -11.49
C GLN A 89 6.04 2.00 -10.80
N GLN A 90 5.04 2.47 -11.56
CA GLN A 90 3.66 2.57 -11.09
C GLN A 90 2.80 1.41 -11.60
N PHE A 91 3.42 0.32 -12.02
CA PHE A 91 2.74 -0.88 -12.49
C PHE A 91 3.45 -2.15 -12.03
N VAL A 92 2.69 -3.21 -11.93
CA VAL A 92 3.14 -4.57 -11.59
C VAL A 92 2.73 -5.54 -12.69
N HIS A 93 3.53 -6.59 -12.90
CA HIS A 93 3.16 -7.65 -13.83
C HIS A 93 2.22 -8.63 -13.13
N LEU A 94 1.09 -8.92 -13.76
CA LEU A 94 0.11 -9.88 -13.29
C LEU A 94 0.39 -11.26 -13.87
N SER A 95 -0.15 -12.29 -13.22
CA SER A 95 0.09 -13.69 -13.62
C SER A 95 -0.48 -14.04 -15.00
N ASP A 96 -1.47 -13.31 -15.46
CA ASP A 96 -2.08 -13.45 -16.79
C ASP A 96 -1.30 -12.70 -17.91
N GLY A 97 -0.15 -12.10 -17.57
CA GLY A 97 0.68 -11.31 -18.47
C GLY A 97 0.17 -9.88 -18.69
N THR A 98 -0.85 -9.45 -17.98
CA THR A 98 -1.30 -8.05 -18.00
C THR A 98 -0.52 -7.20 -16.99
N LEU A 99 -0.63 -5.88 -17.11
CA LEU A 99 -0.04 -4.92 -16.19
C LEU A 99 -1.13 -4.36 -15.28
N GLY A 100 -0.97 -4.53 -13.98
CA GLY A 100 -1.79 -3.89 -12.95
C GLY A 100 -1.18 -2.56 -12.55
N ILE A 101 -2.01 -1.53 -12.40
CA ILE A 101 -1.52 -0.20 -12.05
C ILE A 101 -1.73 0.10 -10.60
N LEU A 102 -0.69 0.70 -10.04
CA LEU A 102 -0.66 1.22 -8.69
C LEU A 102 -0.96 2.72 -8.75
N PRO A 103 -2.19 3.16 -8.45
CA PRO A 103 -2.55 4.58 -8.45
C PRO A 103 -1.68 5.38 -7.48
N GLU A 104 -1.53 6.67 -7.73
CA GLU A 104 -0.71 7.53 -6.86
C GLU A 104 -1.23 7.56 -5.41
N GLU A 105 -2.54 7.55 -5.23
CA GLU A 105 -3.19 7.46 -3.91
C GLU A 105 -2.83 6.17 -3.19
N TRP A 106 -2.86 5.05 -3.92
CA TRP A 106 -2.44 3.75 -3.41
C TRP A 106 -0.97 3.76 -3.00
N LEU A 107 -0.12 4.34 -3.85
CA LEU A 107 1.32 4.47 -3.57
C LEU A 107 1.57 5.35 -2.33
N LYS A 108 0.88 6.46 -2.18
CA LYS A 108 0.97 7.31 -0.99
C LYS A 108 0.58 6.56 0.27
N LYS A 109 -0.50 5.79 0.22
CA LYS A 109 -1.05 5.03 1.36
C LYS A 109 -0.15 3.87 1.80
N TYR A 110 0.38 3.09 0.84
CA TYR A 110 1.01 1.81 1.15
C TYR A 110 2.52 1.75 0.93
N SER A 111 3.13 2.69 0.20
CA SER A 111 4.57 2.62 -0.14
C SER A 111 5.47 2.52 1.10
N LEU A 112 5.12 3.19 2.19
CA LEU A 112 5.88 3.18 3.43
C LEU A 112 5.88 1.77 4.05
N LEU A 113 4.72 1.11 4.11
CA LEU A 113 4.60 -0.28 4.57
C LEU A 113 5.56 -1.21 3.83
N PHE A 114 5.57 -1.13 2.48
CA PHE A 114 6.44 -1.98 1.65
C PHE A 114 7.92 -1.64 1.77
N ARG A 115 8.25 -0.39 2.09
CA ARG A 115 9.62 0.07 2.28
C ARG A 115 10.21 -0.41 3.59
N VAL A 116 9.47 -0.27 4.69
CA VAL A 116 9.95 -0.60 6.04
C VAL A 116 9.72 -2.06 6.41
N GLY A 117 8.70 -2.70 5.83
CA GLY A 117 8.38 -4.09 6.10
C GLY A 117 9.44 -5.03 5.53
N GLU A 118 9.94 -5.95 6.33
CA GLU A 118 10.89 -6.99 5.92
C GLU A 118 10.15 -8.25 5.47
N GLY A 119 10.59 -8.86 4.39
CA GLY A 119 10.00 -10.09 3.85
C GLY A 119 9.82 -10.04 2.34
N LYS A 120 9.65 -11.22 1.76
CA LYS A 120 9.44 -11.42 0.31
C LYS A 120 8.15 -12.20 0.01
N SER A 121 7.57 -12.82 1.02
CA SER A 121 6.30 -13.53 0.95
C SER A 121 5.13 -12.58 1.20
N ASP A 122 3.91 -13.09 1.25
CA ASP A 122 2.69 -12.34 1.54
C ASP A 122 2.68 -11.71 2.95
N THR A 123 3.66 -12.03 3.80
CA THR A 123 3.78 -11.48 5.16
C THR A 123 5.00 -10.59 5.26
N LEU A 124 4.79 -9.37 5.72
CA LEU A 124 5.82 -8.38 6.04
C LEU A 124 6.00 -8.32 7.56
N LYS A 125 7.26 -8.36 8.00
CA LYS A 125 7.62 -8.11 9.38
C LYS A 125 7.92 -6.63 9.58
N LEU A 126 7.26 -6.02 10.53
CA LEU A 126 7.44 -4.62 10.91
C LEU A 126 8.04 -4.57 12.30
N SER A 127 9.17 -3.91 12.47
CA SER A 127 9.72 -3.64 13.79
C SER A 127 8.74 -2.80 14.60
N ARG A 128 8.74 -2.93 15.92
CA ARG A 128 7.97 -2.09 16.85
C ARG A 128 8.24 -0.59 16.69
N TYR A 129 9.42 -0.21 16.22
CA TYR A 129 9.75 1.18 15.91
C TYR A 129 8.91 1.77 14.78
N HIS A 130 8.25 0.93 13.97
CA HIS A 130 7.37 1.35 12.87
C HIS A 130 5.88 1.32 13.26
N LEU A 131 5.56 1.45 14.54
CA LEU A 131 4.17 1.48 15.02
C LEU A 131 3.36 2.59 14.35
N SER A 132 3.98 3.74 14.11
CA SER A 132 3.34 4.87 13.41
C SER A 132 2.83 4.52 12.01
N VAL A 133 3.50 3.58 11.30
CA VAL A 133 3.03 3.09 10.00
C VAL A 133 1.75 2.28 10.14
N VAL A 134 1.67 1.47 11.21
CA VAL A 134 0.46 0.68 11.52
C VAL A 134 -0.69 1.60 11.90
N ASP A 135 -0.41 2.65 12.71
CA ASP A 135 -1.40 3.65 13.12
C ASP A 135 -1.94 4.43 11.91
N GLU A 136 -1.05 4.88 11.01
CA GLU A 136 -1.44 5.59 9.78
C GLU A 136 -2.32 4.72 8.88
N LEU A 137 -1.97 3.46 8.71
CA LEU A 137 -2.79 2.50 7.96
C LEU A 137 -4.16 2.29 8.62
N TYR A 138 -4.19 2.27 9.95
CA TYR A 138 -5.43 2.11 10.71
C TYR A 138 -6.34 3.34 10.60
N GLU A 139 -5.78 4.56 10.64
CA GLU A 139 -6.52 5.82 10.53
C GLU A 139 -7.05 6.07 9.10
N THR A 140 -6.27 5.66 8.09
CA THR A 140 -6.61 5.86 6.67
C THR A 140 -7.37 4.69 6.05
N ARG A 141 -7.84 3.73 6.86
CA ARG A 141 -8.57 2.56 6.37
C ARG A 141 -9.93 2.95 5.77
N ASP A 142 -10.24 2.38 4.63
CA ASP A 142 -11.61 2.23 4.17
C ASP A 142 -12.19 0.93 4.78
N GLU A 143 -13.46 0.91 5.17
CA GLU A 143 -14.06 -0.18 5.98
C GLU A 143 -13.90 -1.58 5.37
N GLU A 144 -13.68 -1.67 4.06
CA GLU A 144 -13.56 -2.94 3.34
C GLU A 144 -12.11 -3.43 3.17
N GLU A 145 -11.10 -2.57 3.37
CA GLU A 145 -9.72 -2.85 2.96
C GLU A 145 -8.81 -3.35 4.07
N LEU A 146 -9.12 -3.06 5.32
CA LEU A 146 -8.23 -3.37 6.44
C LEU A 146 -8.94 -4.19 7.51
N VAL A 147 -8.64 -5.46 7.60
CA VAL A 147 -8.98 -6.28 8.77
C VAL A 147 -7.75 -6.32 9.67
N VAL A 148 -7.75 -5.46 10.69
CA VAL A 148 -6.73 -5.51 11.73
C VAL A 148 -7.24 -6.46 12.81
N ALA A 149 -6.73 -7.69 12.82
CA ALA A 149 -6.88 -8.58 13.97
C ALA A 149 -5.91 -8.09 15.05
N LEU A 150 -6.32 -7.04 15.75
CA LEU A 150 -5.60 -6.58 16.93
C LEU A 150 -5.91 -7.50 18.07
N GLU A 151 -4.94 -8.31 18.48
CA GLU A 151 -4.96 -8.93 19.80
C GLU A 151 -5.00 -7.82 20.87
N GLU A 152 -5.58 -8.11 22.04
CA GLU A 152 -5.72 -7.21 23.20
C GLU A 152 -4.44 -6.43 23.57
N LYS A 153 -3.28 -6.92 23.16
CA LYS A 153 -1.98 -6.27 23.38
C LYS A 153 -1.78 -4.95 22.63
N TYR A 154 -2.48 -4.69 21.53
CA TYR A 154 -2.34 -3.43 20.80
C TYR A 154 -3.04 -2.28 21.53
N GLU A 155 -4.19 -2.52 22.08
CA GLU A 155 -4.88 -1.57 22.95
C GLU A 155 -3.99 -1.18 24.15
N THR A 156 -3.30 -2.16 24.72
CA THR A 156 -2.34 -1.94 25.81
C THR A 156 -1.11 -1.12 25.35
N LEU A 157 -0.67 -1.25 24.09
CA LEU A 157 0.45 -0.45 23.54
C LEU A 157 0.02 0.98 23.22
N LYS A 158 -1.21 1.20 22.76
CA LYS A 158 -1.80 2.54 22.61
C LYS A 158 -1.95 3.26 23.96
N GLU A 159 -2.21 2.52 25.01
CA GLU A 159 -2.28 3.05 26.38
C GLU A 159 -0.90 3.29 27.02
N PHE A 160 0.21 3.00 26.31
CA PHE A 160 1.57 3.25 26.82
C PHE A 160 1.85 4.74 27.12
N ASN A 161 1.05 5.64 26.57
CA ASN A 161 1.05 7.05 27.00
C ASN A 161 0.39 7.30 28.37
N LYS A 162 -0.22 6.28 28.95
CA LYS A 162 -0.74 6.27 30.33
C LYS A 162 0.09 5.34 31.19
N ILE A 163 1.40 5.59 31.28
CA ILE A 163 2.21 4.99 32.32
C ILE A 163 1.60 5.46 33.63
N LYS A 164 0.92 4.54 34.35
CA LYS A 164 0.52 4.82 35.71
C LYS A 164 1.79 5.16 36.48
N GLU A 165 1.87 6.37 36.98
CA GLU A 165 2.91 6.74 37.95
C GLU A 165 2.83 5.73 39.10
N ILE A 166 3.81 4.83 39.14
CA ILE A 166 3.97 3.91 40.25
C ILE A 166 4.83 4.64 41.22
N GLU A 167 4.25 4.98 42.39
CA GLU A 167 5.05 5.51 43.47
C GLU A 167 6.12 4.49 43.89
N PRO A 168 7.41 4.88 43.87
CA PRO A 168 8.48 4.01 44.31
C PRO A 168 8.28 3.63 45.78
N SER A 169 8.66 2.40 46.11
CA SER A 169 8.60 1.95 47.52
C SER A 169 9.40 2.88 48.42
N ASP A 170 9.00 3.03 49.67
CA ASP A 170 9.62 3.94 50.64
C ASP A 170 11.13 3.74 50.80
N HIS A 171 11.64 2.54 50.50
CA HIS A 171 13.07 2.23 50.51
C HIS A 171 13.85 2.79 49.29
N LEU A 172 13.17 3.10 48.21
CA LEU A 172 13.80 3.62 46.98
C LEU A 172 13.68 5.13 46.79
N LYS A 173 12.71 5.78 47.44
CA LYS A 173 12.48 7.23 47.37
C LYS A 173 13.74 8.08 47.68
N PRO A 174 14.61 7.73 48.66
CA PRO A 174 15.81 8.53 48.92
C PRO A 174 16.92 8.40 47.88
N ILE A 175 16.86 7.38 47.01
CA ILE A 175 17.93 7.03 46.07
C ILE A 175 17.62 7.57 44.68
N LEU A 176 16.34 7.84 44.39
CA LEU A 176 15.90 8.31 43.08
C LEU A 176 16.25 9.79 42.89
N ARG A 177 16.80 10.13 41.71
CA ARG A 177 17.05 11.52 41.34
C ARG A 177 15.74 12.19 40.89
N PRO A 178 15.63 13.57 40.95
CA PRO A 178 14.38 14.28 40.66
C PRO A 178 13.79 14.01 39.25
N TYR A 179 14.56 13.41 38.33
CA TYR A 179 14.13 13.10 36.98
C TYR A 179 13.84 11.59 36.75
N GLN A 180 13.94 10.78 37.78
CA GLN A 180 13.58 9.36 37.78
C GLN A 180 12.22 9.11 38.42
#